data_26d0a1938810403c7058d99b3aad997e
#
_entry.id   26d0a1938810403c7058d99b3aad997e
#
_cell.length_a   1.000
_cell.length_b   1.000
_cell.length_c   1.000
_cell.angle_alpha   90.00
_cell.angle_beta   90.00
_cell.angle_gamma   90.00
#
_symmetry.space_group_name_H-M   'P 1'
#
loop_
_entity.id
_entity.type
_entity.pdbx_description
1 polymer ?
#
loop_
_entity_poly.entity_id
_entity_poly.type
_entity_poly.pdbx_seq_one_letter_code
_entity_poly.pdbx_strand_id
1 'polypeptide(L)'
;VNARESPEAKMATAVVAQAIKDLHHKNLVQIKDHVDAVCWLGSKASIKWFNAADIHQGFALPKMRWDVYATDILLDNDILLSGSQHRLLTSTLKYFQRWQKENDDV
;
A
#
# COMPACT_ATOMS: atom_id res chain seq x y z
N VAL A 1 -22.77 -13.86 -12.97
CA VAL A 1 -22.22 -13.62 -11.62
C VAL A 1 -21.35 -12.38 -11.68
N ASN A 2 -21.58 -11.45 -10.78
CA ASN A 2 -20.77 -10.24 -10.64
C ASN A 2 -19.35 -10.65 -10.23
N ALA A 3 -18.33 -10.06 -10.89
CA ALA A 3 -16.93 -10.35 -10.57
C ALA A 3 -16.60 -10.14 -9.08
N ARG A 4 -17.29 -9.21 -8.41
CA ARG A 4 -17.11 -8.93 -6.98
C ARG A 4 -17.62 -10.03 -6.08
N GLU A 5 -18.45 -10.94 -6.61
CA GLU A 5 -19.02 -12.06 -5.85
C GLU A 5 -18.25 -13.35 -6.05
N SER A 6 -17.25 -13.37 -6.94
CA SER A 6 -16.45 -14.58 -7.16
C SER A 6 -15.61 -14.91 -5.93
N PRO A 7 -15.29 -16.21 -5.70
CA PRO A 7 -14.41 -16.58 -4.58
C PRO A 7 -13.05 -15.90 -4.65
N GLU A 8 -12.50 -15.72 -5.85
CA GLU A 8 -11.20 -15.04 -6.04
C GLU A 8 -11.28 -13.57 -5.64
N ALA A 9 -12.37 -12.89 -6.03
CA ALA A 9 -12.56 -11.48 -5.65
C ALA A 9 -12.73 -11.33 -4.13
N LYS A 10 -13.45 -12.24 -3.49
CA LYS A 10 -13.63 -12.24 -2.03
C LYS A 10 -12.29 -12.45 -1.32
N MET A 11 -11.48 -13.40 -1.81
CA MET A 11 -10.17 -13.65 -1.25
C MET A 11 -9.26 -12.44 -1.41
N ALA A 12 -9.24 -11.85 -2.61
CA ALA A 12 -8.42 -10.67 -2.89
C ALA A 12 -8.84 -9.49 -2.00
N THR A 13 -10.13 -9.27 -1.83
CA THR A 13 -10.65 -8.23 -0.95
C THR A 13 -10.19 -8.45 0.49
N ALA A 14 -10.22 -9.70 0.97
CA ALA A 14 -9.77 -10.03 2.32
C ALA A 14 -8.27 -9.77 2.50
N VAL A 15 -7.45 -10.13 1.52
CA VAL A 15 -5.99 -9.92 1.55
C VAL A 15 -5.69 -8.42 1.59
N VAL A 16 -6.31 -7.65 0.71
CA VAL A 16 -6.11 -6.18 0.67
C VAL A 16 -6.60 -5.54 1.96
N ALA A 17 -7.77 -5.95 2.46
CA ALA A 17 -8.33 -5.41 3.71
C ALA A 17 -7.42 -5.69 4.90
N GLN A 18 -6.81 -6.87 4.97
CA GLN A 18 -5.87 -7.20 6.05
C GLN A 18 -4.64 -6.32 6.00
N ALA A 19 -4.08 -6.09 4.81
CA ALA A 19 -2.92 -5.22 4.63
C ALA A 19 -3.23 -3.78 5.03
N ILE A 20 -4.41 -3.28 4.67
CA ILE A 20 -4.86 -1.93 5.06
C ILE A 20 -5.04 -1.84 6.57
N LYS A 21 -5.59 -2.88 7.19
CA LYS A 21 -5.75 -2.95 8.62
C LYS A 21 -4.39 -2.89 9.33
N ASP A 22 -3.42 -3.65 8.84
CA ASP A 22 -2.07 -3.65 9.40
C ASP A 22 -1.39 -2.28 9.22
N LEU A 23 -1.71 -1.58 8.14
CA LEU A 23 -1.23 -0.22 7.91
C LEU A 23 -1.75 0.75 8.97
N HIS A 24 -3.07 0.72 9.23
CA HIS A 24 -3.73 1.70 10.10
C HIS A 24 -3.65 1.37 11.60
N HIS A 25 -3.38 0.13 11.97
CA HIS A 25 -3.32 -0.31 13.37
C HIS A 25 -1.87 -0.55 13.81
N LYS A 26 -1.00 0.41 13.51
CA LYS A 26 0.42 0.35 13.81
C LYS A 26 0.72 -0.03 15.26
N ASN A 27 -0.07 0.49 16.20
CA ASN A 27 0.16 0.25 17.63
C ASN A 27 -0.26 -1.16 18.08
N LEU A 28 -1.00 -1.89 17.24
CA LEU A 28 -1.52 -3.21 17.56
C LEU A 28 -0.76 -4.33 16.84
N VAL A 29 0.14 -3.97 15.92
CA VAL A 29 0.94 -4.94 15.15
C VAL A 29 2.43 -4.66 15.40
N GLN A 30 3.25 -5.67 15.16
CA GLN A 30 4.69 -5.49 15.28
C GLN A 30 5.17 -4.55 14.17
N ILE A 31 6.23 -3.78 14.47
CA ILE A 31 6.80 -2.83 13.51
C ILE A 31 7.15 -3.52 12.19
N LYS A 32 7.69 -4.74 12.25
CA LYS A 32 8.02 -5.50 11.05
C LYS A 32 6.79 -5.72 10.18
N ASP A 33 5.67 -6.12 10.77
CA ASP A 33 4.43 -6.39 10.03
C ASP A 33 3.88 -5.11 9.41
N HIS A 34 3.98 -4.00 10.13
CA HIS A 34 3.58 -2.68 9.63
C HIS A 34 4.42 -2.28 8.40
N VAL A 35 5.75 -2.41 8.50
CA VAL A 35 6.67 -2.10 7.38
C VAL A 35 6.38 -2.99 6.19
N ASP A 36 6.20 -4.29 6.43
CA ASP A 36 5.89 -5.24 5.36
C ASP A 36 4.58 -4.88 4.65
N ALA A 37 3.55 -4.46 5.41
CA ALA A 37 2.27 -4.05 4.84
C ALA A 37 2.42 -2.79 3.98
N VAL A 38 3.14 -1.79 4.47
CA VAL A 38 3.38 -0.54 3.71
C VAL A 38 4.13 -0.86 2.41
N CYS A 39 5.19 -1.66 2.48
CA CYS A 39 5.96 -2.04 1.29
C CYS A 39 5.12 -2.84 0.31
N TRP A 40 4.34 -3.82 0.80
CA TRP A 40 3.51 -4.65 -0.07
C TRP A 40 2.44 -3.84 -0.78
N LEU A 41 1.75 -2.94 -0.05
CA LEU A 41 0.69 -2.12 -0.64
C LEU A 41 1.20 -1.20 -1.75
N GLY A 42 2.45 -0.75 -1.66
CA GLY A 42 3.08 0.07 -2.69
C GLY A 42 3.80 -0.72 -3.77
N SER A 43 3.81 -2.05 -3.71
CA SER A 43 4.57 -2.90 -4.62
C SER A 43 3.75 -3.29 -5.86
N LYS A 44 4.46 -3.74 -6.90
CA LYS A 44 3.80 -4.30 -8.10
C LYS A 44 3.08 -5.60 -7.76
N ALA A 45 3.59 -6.36 -6.78
CA ALA A 45 2.98 -7.62 -6.38
C ALA A 45 1.55 -7.44 -5.87
N SER A 46 1.22 -6.30 -5.28
CA SER A 46 -0.13 -6.04 -4.77
C SER A 46 -1.13 -5.69 -5.87
N ILE A 47 -0.65 -5.26 -7.05
CA ILE A 47 -1.53 -4.77 -8.12
C ILE A 47 -2.53 -5.84 -8.55
N LYS A 48 -2.07 -7.08 -8.71
CA LYS A 48 -2.97 -8.18 -9.10
C LYS A 48 -4.06 -8.42 -8.06
N TRP A 49 -3.75 -8.23 -6.78
CA TRP A 49 -4.73 -8.38 -5.71
C TRP A 49 -5.73 -7.24 -5.68
N PHE A 50 -5.26 -6.00 -5.90
CA PHE A 50 -6.14 -4.85 -6.04
C PHE A 50 -7.07 -5.04 -7.24
N ASN A 51 -6.53 -5.46 -8.39
CA ASN A 51 -7.33 -5.67 -9.59
C ASN A 51 -8.37 -6.77 -9.38
N ALA A 52 -8.00 -7.86 -8.70
CA ALA A 52 -8.94 -8.95 -8.40
C ALA A 52 -10.04 -8.51 -7.44
N ALA A 53 -9.77 -7.54 -6.58
CA ALA A 53 -10.77 -6.93 -5.69
C ALA A 53 -11.55 -5.80 -6.35
N ASP A 54 -11.31 -5.53 -7.64
CA ASP A 54 -11.93 -4.45 -8.41
C ASP A 54 -11.61 -3.07 -7.80
N ILE A 55 -10.37 -2.90 -7.35
CA ILE A 55 -9.87 -1.65 -6.78
C ILE A 55 -8.62 -1.24 -7.55
N HIS A 56 -8.56 0.03 -7.96
CA HIS A 56 -7.37 0.56 -8.61
C HIS A 56 -6.37 1.04 -7.56
N GLN A 57 -5.16 0.49 -7.57
CA GLN A 57 -4.13 0.82 -6.57
C GLN A 57 -3.85 2.33 -6.50
N GLY A 58 -3.75 3.00 -7.64
CA GLY A 58 -3.46 4.44 -7.70
C GLY A 58 -4.51 5.31 -7.02
N PHE A 59 -5.77 4.85 -6.96
CA PHE A 59 -6.82 5.55 -6.23
C PHE A 59 -6.89 5.12 -4.76
N ALA A 60 -6.51 3.88 -4.46
CA ALA A 60 -6.57 3.36 -3.10
C ALA A 60 -5.49 3.97 -2.19
N LEU A 61 -4.26 4.10 -2.69
CA LEU A 61 -3.13 4.58 -1.89
C LEU A 61 -3.37 5.97 -1.27
N PRO A 62 -3.87 6.99 -2.02
CA PRO A 62 -4.17 8.29 -1.41
C PRO A 62 -5.23 8.21 -0.32
N LYS A 63 -6.27 7.40 -0.53
CA LYS A 63 -7.37 7.28 0.43
C LYS A 63 -6.91 6.68 1.75
N MET A 64 -5.95 5.75 1.72
CA MET A 64 -5.42 5.15 2.94
C MET A 64 -4.22 5.92 3.51
N ARG A 65 -3.86 7.04 2.90
CA ARG A 65 -2.73 7.89 3.31
C ARG A 65 -1.41 7.12 3.35
N TRP A 66 -1.20 6.29 2.35
CA TRP A 66 0.00 5.46 2.23
C TRP A 66 1.29 6.28 2.27
N ASP A 67 1.27 7.46 1.64
CA ASP A 67 2.42 8.37 1.57
C ASP A 67 2.90 8.80 2.95
N VAL A 68 1.98 9.07 3.87
CA VAL A 68 2.32 9.46 5.25
C VAL A 68 3.04 8.33 5.96
N TYR A 69 2.51 7.11 5.87
CA TYR A 69 3.12 5.95 6.51
C TYR A 69 4.49 5.62 5.91
N ALA A 70 4.62 5.68 4.58
CA ALA A 70 5.89 5.43 3.90
C ALA A 70 6.95 6.45 4.29
N THR A 71 6.57 7.73 4.36
CA THR A 71 7.47 8.81 4.77
C THR A 71 7.93 8.63 6.21
N ASP A 72 7.00 8.30 7.11
CA ASP A 72 7.32 8.08 8.52
C ASP A 72 8.33 6.93 8.67
N ILE A 73 8.16 5.86 7.92
CA ILE A 73 9.09 4.72 7.95
C ILE A 73 10.48 5.14 7.47
N LEU A 74 10.55 5.91 6.37
CA LEU A 74 11.83 6.35 5.82
C LEU A 74 12.57 7.30 6.75
N LEU A 75 11.85 8.09 7.54
CA LEU A 75 12.45 9.05 8.48
C LEU A 75 12.77 8.45 9.85
N ASP A 76 12.29 7.25 10.13
CA ASP A 76 12.49 6.60 11.44
C ASP A 76 13.84 5.87 11.46
N ASN A 77 14.80 6.41 12.21
CA ASN A 77 16.14 5.85 12.32
C ASN A 77 16.18 4.51 13.04
N ASP A 78 15.14 4.18 13.81
CA ASP A 78 15.07 2.92 14.55
C ASP A 78 14.58 1.76 13.69
N ILE A 79 14.03 2.07 12.48
CA ILE A 79 13.56 1.04 11.56
C ILE A 79 14.66 0.72 10.57
N LEU A 80 15.12 -0.54 10.59
CA LEU A 80 16.14 -1.02 9.65
C LEU A 80 15.45 -1.55 8.39
N LEU A 81 15.66 -0.85 7.28
CA LEU A 81 15.12 -1.25 5.98
C LEU A 81 16.22 -1.93 5.16
N SER A 82 15.84 -2.98 4.43
CA SER A 82 16.72 -3.52 3.40
C SER A 82 16.87 -2.52 2.26
N GLY A 83 17.92 -2.68 1.44
CA GLY A 83 18.09 -1.84 0.26
C GLY A 83 16.90 -1.90 -0.68
N SER A 84 16.29 -3.09 -0.82
CA SER A 84 15.10 -3.28 -1.66
C SER A 84 13.89 -2.53 -1.11
N GLN A 85 13.66 -2.60 0.20
CA GLN A 85 12.55 -1.89 0.85
C GLN A 85 12.72 -0.38 0.72
N HIS A 86 13.92 0.12 0.98
CA HIS A 86 14.21 1.55 0.87
C HIS A 86 13.95 2.05 -0.56
N ARG A 87 14.44 1.33 -1.56
CA ARG A 87 14.24 1.69 -2.96
C ARG A 87 12.78 1.65 -3.37
N LEU A 88 12.05 0.64 -2.92
CA LEU A 88 10.63 0.50 -3.22
C LEU A 88 9.84 1.68 -2.65
N LEU A 89 10.04 2.00 -1.39
CA LEU A 89 9.32 3.11 -0.75
C LEU A 89 9.66 4.45 -1.42
N THR A 90 10.93 4.69 -1.70
CA THR A 90 11.37 5.94 -2.32
C THR A 90 10.80 6.09 -3.74
N SER A 91 10.87 5.02 -4.55
CA SER A 91 10.38 5.04 -5.93
C SER A 91 8.87 5.21 -5.98
N THR A 92 8.16 4.49 -5.12
CA THR A 92 6.69 4.55 -5.09
C THR A 92 6.21 5.92 -4.61
N LEU A 93 6.90 6.52 -3.63
CA LEU A 93 6.59 7.88 -3.20
C LEU A 93 6.76 8.90 -4.31
N LYS A 94 7.82 8.80 -5.10
CA LYS A 94 8.04 9.70 -6.24
C LYS A 94 6.93 9.56 -7.27
N TYR A 95 6.54 8.32 -7.59
CA TYR A 95 5.45 8.05 -8.50
C TYR A 95 4.13 8.61 -7.98
N PHE A 96 3.86 8.40 -6.70
CA PHE A 96 2.65 8.86 -6.02
C PHE A 96 2.57 10.40 -6.05
N GLN A 97 3.66 11.09 -5.73
CA GLN A 97 3.70 12.54 -5.73
C GLN A 97 3.47 13.11 -7.14
N ARG A 98 4.07 12.48 -8.15
CA ARG A 98 3.88 12.87 -9.55
C ARG A 98 2.42 12.68 -9.96
N TRP A 99 1.85 11.54 -9.61
CA TRP A 99 0.45 11.23 -9.92
C TRP A 99 -0.50 12.23 -9.28
N GLN A 100 -0.29 12.56 -8.01
CA GLN A 100 -1.11 13.56 -7.31
C GLN A 100 -1.03 14.93 -8.01
N LYS A 101 0.17 15.36 -8.36
CA LYS A 101 0.37 16.65 -9.03
C LYS A 101 -0.37 16.70 -10.36
N GLU A 102 -0.28 15.62 -11.15
CA GLU A 102 -0.97 15.55 -12.44
C GLU A 102 -2.49 15.60 -12.29
N ASN A 103 -3.02 14.99 -11.23
CA ASN A 103 -4.46 14.95 -11.01
C ASN A 103 -5.00 16.19 -10.29
N ASP A 104 -4.18 16.88 -9.49
CA ASP A 104 -4.57 18.12 -8.83
C ASP A 104 -4.65 19.31 -9.81
N ASP A 105 -3.94 19.23 -10.93
CA ASP A 105 -3.92 20.26 -11.96
C ASP A 105 -5.11 20.19 -12.94
N VAL A 106 -6.00 19.23 -12.75
CA VAL A 106 -7.16 19.02 -13.65
C VAL A 106 -8.38 19.80 -13.22
#